data_057d819c3dc37b5491b9e7bcc89e5840
#
_entry.id   057d819c3dc37b5491b9e7bcc89e5840
#
_cell.length_a   1.000
_cell.length_b   1.000
_cell.length_c   1.000
_cell.angle_alpha   90.00
_cell.angle_beta   90.00
_cell.angle_gamma   90.00
#
_symmetry.space_group_name_H-M   'P 1'
#
loop_
_entity.id
_entity.type
_entity.pdbx_description
1 polymer ?
#
loop_
_entity_poly.entity_id
_entity_poly.type
_entity_poly.pdbx_seq_one_letter_code
_entity_poly.pdbx_strand_id
1 'polypeptide(L)'
;MPSADTVGRVCDLVEADSVRHINHELYRHLKRNKALAPPSHGLLVAIFDAHESHANYRRCCGGCLQRTIHGKSGDRIQYYHRFVAAQLVTGAWPLLLDVEPIQPGEDEIAAALRLFDRLVDHYPRAFDVAAGDGLYARSDFFNHVRSRGKHALAVLKDEQRDLLKDARSLCEQTPATEVVTARGLSQCWDFEGFTTWPQCHDAVRVVRSVETRQVRRQLDGQWEAQIADWVWVTTLPQIAASTGAVIRMGHARWSIENEGFNELVNRWHADHVYKHQANAMLVFYLLTVLAYNLSTAFYHRNLKPALRCAYDTLQIARMFSAELYAQLPICARGPDPPANVAFLNPSPPNSTSVAFARAITARPSPPNRHCEPAPL
;
A
#
# COMPACT_ATOMS: atom_id res chain seq x y z
N MET A 1 -4.19 29.25 10.06
CA MET A 1 -4.61 28.00 9.38
C MET A 1 -5.97 28.20 8.76
N PRO A 2 -6.25 27.66 7.54
CA PRO A 2 -7.61 27.68 7.00
C PRO A 2 -8.54 26.88 7.91
N SER A 3 -9.83 27.26 7.94
CA SER A 3 -10.83 26.47 8.68
C SER A 3 -11.06 25.12 8.02
N ALA A 4 -11.58 24.13 8.77
CA ALA A 4 -11.96 22.82 8.24
C ALA A 4 -12.91 22.94 7.02
N ASP A 5 -13.88 23.86 7.09
CA ASP A 5 -14.81 24.13 5.98
C ASP A 5 -14.10 24.69 4.74
N THR A 6 -13.06 25.50 4.94
CA THR A 6 -12.26 26.04 3.81
C THR A 6 -11.50 24.91 3.12
N VAL A 7 -10.86 24.02 3.90
CA VAL A 7 -10.18 22.83 3.35
C VAL A 7 -11.17 21.95 2.57
N GLY A 8 -12.33 21.66 3.17
CA GLY A 8 -13.37 20.85 2.51
C GLY A 8 -13.88 21.48 1.22
N ARG A 9 -14.08 22.81 1.16
CA ARG A 9 -14.49 23.51 -0.07
C ARG A 9 -13.41 23.46 -1.14
N VAL A 10 -12.15 23.66 -0.77
CA VAL A 10 -11.03 23.58 -1.73
C VAL A 10 -10.93 22.18 -2.30
N CYS A 11 -10.97 21.14 -1.46
CA CYS A 11 -10.94 19.74 -1.94
C CYS A 11 -12.10 19.42 -2.90
N ASP A 12 -13.27 20.02 -2.71
CA ASP A 12 -14.42 19.79 -3.59
C ASP A 12 -14.28 20.47 -4.96
N LEU A 13 -13.50 21.55 -5.03
CA LEU A 13 -13.25 22.31 -6.27
C LEU A 13 -12.05 21.79 -7.07
N VAL A 14 -11.12 21.10 -6.43
CA VAL A 14 -9.92 20.56 -7.09
C VAL A 14 -10.31 19.32 -7.89
N GLU A 15 -9.82 19.23 -9.11
CA GLU A 15 -9.96 18.03 -9.94
C GLU A 15 -9.02 16.94 -9.44
N ALA A 16 -9.55 15.74 -9.18
CA ALA A 16 -8.78 14.60 -8.69
C ALA A 16 -7.61 14.23 -9.63
N ASP A 17 -7.82 14.35 -10.94
CA ASP A 17 -6.81 14.04 -11.95
C ASP A 17 -5.61 15.01 -11.92
N SER A 18 -5.82 16.26 -11.49
CA SER A 18 -4.72 17.18 -11.26
C SER A 18 -3.78 16.72 -10.16
N VAL A 19 -4.35 16.18 -9.06
CA VAL A 19 -3.55 15.60 -7.95
C VAL A 19 -2.86 14.30 -8.39
N ARG A 20 -3.55 13.44 -9.12
CA ARG A 20 -2.97 12.23 -9.71
C ARG A 20 -1.79 12.55 -10.61
N HIS A 21 -1.92 13.60 -11.44
CA HIS A 21 -0.83 14.04 -12.33
C HIS A 21 0.43 14.41 -11.53
N ILE A 22 0.29 15.12 -10.42
CA ILE A 22 1.44 15.47 -9.56
C ILE A 22 2.09 14.21 -8.98
N ASN A 23 1.30 13.24 -8.50
CA ASN A 23 1.84 11.97 -7.99
C ASN A 23 2.55 11.17 -9.10
N HIS A 24 2.01 11.20 -10.33
CA HIS A 24 2.66 10.60 -11.50
C HIS A 24 4.00 11.27 -11.81
N GLU A 25 4.09 12.60 -11.77
CA GLU A 25 5.35 13.30 -11.98
C GLU A 25 6.38 12.95 -10.88
N LEU A 26 5.95 12.83 -9.62
CA LEU A 26 6.81 12.35 -8.54
C LEU A 26 7.37 10.96 -8.87
N TYR A 27 6.51 10.01 -9.27
CA TYR A 27 6.96 8.69 -9.70
C TYR A 27 7.99 8.76 -10.84
N ARG A 28 7.74 9.58 -11.89
CA ARG A 28 8.66 9.73 -13.02
C ARG A 28 10.02 10.27 -12.58
N HIS A 29 10.04 11.24 -11.66
CA HIS A 29 11.26 11.76 -11.06
C HIS A 29 12.02 10.69 -10.28
N LEU A 30 11.33 9.94 -9.44
CA LEU A 30 11.93 8.84 -8.65
C LEU A 30 12.52 7.76 -9.58
N LYS A 31 11.78 7.37 -10.61
CA LYS A 31 12.23 6.37 -11.58
C LYS A 31 13.46 6.83 -12.36
N ARG A 32 13.46 8.06 -12.87
CA ARG A 32 14.60 8.67 -13.60
C ARG A 32 15.86 8.72 -12.72
N ASN A 33 15.68 8.97 -11.43
CA ASN A 33 16.76 9.00 -10.45
C ASN A 33 17.13 7.60 -9.90
N LYS A 34 16.62 6.52 -10.50
CA LYS A 34 16.86 5.12 -10.12
C LYS A 34 16.55 4.84 -8.63
N ALA A 35 15.55 5.54 -8.09
CA ALA A 35 15.14 5.38 -6.70
C ALA A 35 14.19 4.19 -6.48
N LEU A 36 13.55 3.72 -7.55
CA LEU A 36 12.56 2.64 -7.54
C LEU A 36 13.20 1.36 -8.10
N ALA A 37 14.19 0.84 -7.40
CA ALA A 37 14.81 -0.43 -7.77
C ALA A 37 13.84 -1.59 -7.49
N PRO A 38 13.79 -2.63 -8.34
CA PRO A 38 13.01 -3.83 -8.04
C PRO A 38 13.58 -4.54 -6.80
N PRO A 39 12.76 -5.33 -6.08
CA PRO A 39 13.23 -6.25 -5.06
C PRO A 39 14.21 -7.30 -5.63
N SER A 40 14.81 -8.10 -4.74
CA SER A 40 15.84 -9.11 -5.11
C SER A 40 15.39 -10.13 -6.16
N HIS A 41 14.09 -10.34 -6.35
CA HIS A 41 13.54 -11.22 -7.41
C HIS A 41 13.45 -10.57 -8.80
N GLY A 42 13.81 -9.29 -8.93
CA GLY A 42 13.91 -8.60 -10.23
C GLY A 42 12.61 -8.07 -10.81
N LEU A 43 11.43 -8.46 -10.31
CA LEU A 43 10.11 -8.04 -10.78
C LEU A 43 9.53 -6.95 -9.89
N LEU A 44 8.85 -5.98 -10.49
CA LEU A 44 8.08 -4.96 -9.76
C LEU A 44 6.62 -5.42 -9.64
N VAL A 45 6.08 -5.33 -8.44
CA VAL A 45 4.74 -5.76 -8.10
C VAL A 45 3.91 -4.55 -7.70
N ALA A 46 2.74 -4.38 -8.31
CA ALA A 46 1.70 -3.48 -7.83
C ALA A 46 0.67 -4.30 -7.05
N ILE A 47 0.49 -3.99 -5.78
CA ILE A 47 -0.48 -4.63 -4.91
C ILE A 47 -1.76 -3.82 -4.95
N PHE A 48 -2.88 -4.51 -5.16
CA PHE A 48 -4.23 -3.95 -5.14
C PHE A 48 -4.96 -4.45 -3.90
N ASP A 49 -5.58 -3.54 -3.18
CA ASP A 49 -6.43 -3.86 -2.03
C ASP A 49 -7.38 -2.69 -1.75
N ALA A 50 -8.51 -2.95 -1.10
CA ALA A 50 -9.47 -1.91 -0.78
C ALA A 50 -9.49 -1.58 0.71
N HIS A 51 -9.63 -0.29 0.98
CA HIS A 51 -9.73 0.25 2.33
C HIS A 51 -11.03 1.05 2.53
N GLU A 52 -11.69 0.85 3.68
CA GLU A 52 -12.83 1.65 4.09
C GLU A 52 -12.34 2.92 4.77
N SER A 53 -12.52 4.06 4.12
CA SER A 53 -11.99 5.33 4.60
C SER A 53 -12.89 6.01 5.62
N HIS A 54 -14.20 5.84 5.52
CA HIS A 54 -15.18 6.51 6.38
C HIS A 54 -16.50 5.76 6.42
N ALA A 55 -17.12 5.66 7.60
CA ALA A 55 -18.47 5.13 7.76
C ALA A 55 -19.27 5.94 8.77
N ASN A 56 -20.57 6.14 8.51
CA ASN A 56 -21.47 6.82 9.43
C ASN A 56 -22.95 6.43 9.17
N TYR A 57 -23.87 6.91 10.06
CA TYR A 57 -25.30 6.58 10.00
C TYR A 57 -26.19 7.77 9.65
N ARG A 58 -25.64 8.96 9.41
CA ARG A 58 -26.43 10.19 9.27
C ARG A 58 -26.15 10.93 7.97
N ARG A 59 -24.91 10.90 7.48
CA ARG A 59 -24.51 11.65 6.30
C ARG A 59 -24.43 10.70 5.11
N CYS A 60 -24.99 11.10 3.98
CA CYS A 60 -24.96 10.37 2.72
C CYS A 60 -24.65 11.34 1.58
N CYS A 61 -23.86 10.92 0.62
CA CYS A 61 -23.63 11.61 -0.66
C CYS A 61 -23.79 10.63 -1.81
N GLY A 62 -23.74 11.12 -3.06
CA GLY A 62 -23.94 10.28 -4.25
C GLY A 62 -22.91 9.15 -4.44
N GLY A 63 -21.75 9.23 -3.79
CA GLY A 63 -20.72 8.19 -3.83
C GLY A 63 -20.74 7.22 -2.63
N CYS A 64 -21.72 7.32 -1.73
CA CYS A 64 -21.82 6.43 -0.58
C CYS A 64 -22.27 5.02 -0.97
N LEU A 65 -21.50 4.03 -0.51
CA LEU A 65 -21.96 2.66 -0.39
C LEU A 65 -22.89 2.51 0.82
N GLN A 66 -23.72 1.49 0.84
CA GLN A 66 -24.69 1.25 1.90
C GLN A 66 -24.63 -0.21 2.37
N ARG A 67 -24.76 -0.40 3.69
CA ARG A 67 -24.96 -1.74 4.28
C ARG A 67 -25.96 -1.67 5.43
N THR A 68 -26.72 -2.72 5.61
CA THR A 68 -27.60 -2.88 6.78
C THR A 68 -26.83 -3.48 7.93
N ILE A 69 -26.80 -2.77 9.05
CA ILE A 69 -26.23 -3.28 10.31
C ILE A 69 -27.39 -3.75 11.19
N HIS A 70 -27.45 -5.05 11.43
CA HIS A 70 -28.44 -5.67 12.32
C HIS A 70 -28.04 -5.45 13.77
N GLY A 71 -28.85 -4.78 14.54
CA GLY A 71 -28.58 -4.45 15.94
C GLY A 71 -29.71 -4.89 16.86
N LYS A 72 -29.44 -4.99 18.17
CA LYS A 72 -30.46 -5.31 19.20
C LYS A 72 -31.62 -4.33 19.24
N SER A 73 -31.41 -3.06 18.83
CA SER A 73 -32.42 -1.99 18.78
C SER A 73 -33.09 -1.83 17.40
N GLY A 74 -32.92 -2.80 16.50
CA GLY A 74 -33.39 -2.77 15.12
C GLY A 74 -32.29 -2.50 14.10
N ASP A 75 -32.64 -2.66 12.85
CA ASP A 75 -31.72 -2.50 11.71
C ASP A 75 -31.45 -1.04 11.43
N ARG A 76 -30.19 -0.75 11.07
CA ARG A 76 -29.74 0.60 10.72
C ARG A 76 -28.95 0.56 9.41
N ILE A 77 -29.22 1.53 8.53
CA ILE A 77 -28.42 1.71 7.31
C ILE A 77 -27.16 2.49 7.69
N GLN A 78 -26.01 1.92 7.35
CA GLN A 78 -24.70 2.57 7.45
C GLN A 78 -24.24 2.96 6.05
N TYR A 79 -23.84 4.22 5.90
CA TYR A 79 -23.26 4.79 4.69
C TYR A 79 -21.74 4.80 4.86
N TYR A 80 -21.00 4.38 3.83
CA TYR A 80 -19.55 4.31 3.89
C TYR A 80 -18.89 4.56 2.53
N HIS A 81 -17.60 4.87 2.53
CA HIS A 81 -16.77 4.99 1.35
C HIS A 81 -15.63 3.99 1.42
N ARG A 82 -15.33 3.35 0.29
CA ARG A 82 -14.18 2.49 0.11
C ARG A 82 -13.40 2.91 -1.12
N PHE A 83 -12.09 2.78 -1.05
CA PHE A 83 -11.18 3.03 -2.15
C PHE A 83 -10.32 1.79 -2.38
N VAL A 84 -10.14 1.40 -3.64
CA VAL A 84 -9.08 0.48 -4.03
C VAL A 84 -7.81 1.32 -4.19
N ALA A 85 -6.74 0.91 -3.56
CA ALA A 85 -5.43 1.51 -3.73
C ALA A 85 -4.50 0.57 -4.48
N ALA A 86 -3.51 1.14 -5.17
CA ALA A 86 -2.42 0.40 -5.77
C ALA A 86 -1.08 0.85 -5.18
N GLN A 87 -0.35 -0.08 -4.58
CA GLN A 87 0.96 0.15 -3.98
C GLN A 87 2.04 -0.59 -4.75
N LEU A 88 3.06 0.14 -5.19
CA LEU A 88 4.26 -0.43 -5.80
C LEU A 88 5.22 -0.93 -4.71
N VAL A 89 5.59 -2.19 -4.79
CA VAL A 89 6.63 -2.78 -3.95
C VAL A 89 7.97 -2.59 -4.62
N THR A 90 8.85 -1.85 -3.97
CA THR A 90 10.24 -1.66 -4.41
C THR A 90 11.21 -2.34 -3.45
N GLY A 91 12.47 -2.40 -3.82
CA GLY A 91 13.51 -2.94 -2.94
C GLY A 91 13.92 -2.02 -1.77
N ALA A 92 13.37 -0.80 -1.69
CA ALA A 92 13.76 0.20 -0.69
C ALA A 92 12.60 0.65 0.20
N TRP A 93 11.48 1.03 -0.38
CA TRP A 93 10.26 1.47 0.33
C TRP A 93 9.04 1.35 -0.58
N PRO A 94 7.81 1.17 -0.04
CA PRO A 94 6.60 1.14 -0.85
C PRO A 94 6.26 2.55 -1.38
N LEU A 95 5.58 2.59 -2.54
CA LEU A 95 5.07 3.82 -3.14
C LEU A 95 3.60 3.62 -3.51
N LEU A 96 2.71 4.45 -2.97
CA LEU A 96 1.31 4.43 -3.38
C LEU A 96 1.15 5.13 -4.74
N LEU A 97 0.74 4.37 -5.75
CA LEU A 97 0.64 4.87 -7.12
C LEU A 97 -0.62 5.73 -7.32
N ASP A 98 -1.77 5.21 -6.91
CA ASP A 98 -3.06 5.87 -7.08
C ASP A 98 -4.14 5.17 -6.24
N VAL A 99 -5.34 5.80 -6.18
CA VAL A 99 -6.54 5.25 -5.55
C VAL A 99 -7.78 5.46 -6.43
N GLU A 100 -8.73 4.51 -6.35
CA GLU A 100 -9.98 4.54 -7.09
C GLU A 100 -11.17 4.30 -6.15
N PRO A 101 -12.19 5.19 -6.12
CA PRO A 101 -13.38 4.95 -5.33
C PRO A 101 -14.20 3.79 -5.89
N ILE A 102 -14.71 2.93 -5.01
CA ILE A 102 -15.73 1.94 -5.35
C ILE A 102 -17.05 2.68 -5.45
N GLN A 103 -17.73 2.60 -6.61
CA GLN A 103 -18.98 3.28 -6.86
C GLN A 103 -20.18 2.47 -6.33
N PRO A 104 -21.31 3.13 -6.00
CA PRO A 104 -22.54 2.41 -5.66
C PRO A 104 -22.97 1.42 -6.75
N GLY A 105 -23.22 0.18 -6.35
CA GLY A 105 -23.66 -0.89 -7.27
C GLY A 105 -22.56 -1.65 -7.98
N GLU A 106 -21.30 -1.34 -7.72
CA GLU A 106 -20.17 -2.13 -8.24
C GLU A 106 -19.43 -2.89 -7.13
N ASP A 107 -18.67 -3.89 -7.53
CA ASP A 107 -17.78 -4.61 -6.64
C ASP A 107 -16.35 -4.01 -6.65
N GLU A 108 -15.53 -4.50 -5.74
CA GLU A 108 -14.13 -4.06 -5.60
C GLU A 108 -13.31 -4.33 -6.88
N ILE A 109 -13.58 -5.44 -7.57
CA ILE A 109 -12.82 -5.82 -8.76
C ILE A 109 -13.11 -4.87 -9.92
N ALA A 110 -14.33 -4.39 -10.08
CA ALA A 110 -14.65 -3.39 -11.10
C ALA A 110 -13.86 -2.08 -10.89
N ALA A 111 -13.78 -1.60 -9.65
CA ALA A 111 -12.95 -0.45 -9.31
C ALA A 111 -11.45 -0.73 -9.49
N ALA A 112 -10.99 -1.93 -9.12
CA ALA A 112 -9.60 -2.35 -9.31
C ALA A 112 -9.20 -2.40 -10.79
N LEU A 113 -10.08 -2.84 -11.68
CA LEU A 113 -9.84 -2.86 -13.12
C LEU A 113 -9.72 -1.44 -13.70
N ARG A 114 -10.58 -0.50 -13.28
CA ARG A 114 -10.43 0.91 -13.68
C ARG A 114 -9.10 1.51 -13.20
N LEU A 115 -8.74 1.24 -11.94
CA LEU A 115 -7.46 1.66 -11.40
C LEU A 115 -6.29 1.05 -12.18
N PHE A 116 -6.35 -0.25 -12.45
CA PHE A 116 -5.33 -0.98 -13.19
C PHE A 116 -5.11 -0.40 -14.58
N ASP A 117 -6.19 -0.13 -15.33
CA ASP A 117 -6.10 0.47 -16.67
C ASP A 117 -5.43 1.84 -16.62
N ARG A 118 -5.85 2.71 -15.71
CA ARG A 118 -5.24 4.01 -15.51
C ARG A 118 -3.75 3.90 -15.17
N LEU A 119 -3.38 2.92 -14.35
CA LEU A 119 -1.97 2.69 -14.01
C LEU A 119 -1.16 2.19 -15.21
N VAL A 120 -1.69 1.29 -16.02
CA VAL A 120 -1.00 0.81 -17.23
C VAL A 120 -0.80 1.95 -18.23
N ASP A 121 -1.77 2.84 -18.38
CA ASP A 121 -1.70 3.96 -19.30
C ASP A 121 -0.72 5.05 -18.83
N HIS A 122 -0.73 5.41 -17.56
CA HIS A 122 0.12 6.47 -17.02
C HIS A 122 1.49 5.97 -16.51
N TYR A 123 1.59 4.71 -16.11
CA TYR A 123 2.79 4.09 -15.55
C TYR A 123 3.18 2.79 -16.28
N PRO A 124 3.32 2.78 -17.61
CA PRO A 124 3.36 1.54 -18.41
C PRO A 124 4.47 0.55 -18.04
N ARG A 125 5.53 1.06 -17.40
CA ARG A 125 6.69 0.28 -16.95
C ARG A 125 6.89 0.35 -15.44
N ALA A 126 5.84 0.61 -14.67
CA ALA A 126 5.95 0.71 -13.22
C ALA A 126 6.00 -0.65 -12.56
N PHE A 127 5.27 -1.62 -13.11
CA PHE A 127 5.16 -2.96 -12.54
C PHE A 127 5.02 -4.02 -13.63
N ASP A 128 5.36 -5.24 -13.26
CA ASP A 128 5.28 -6.44 -14.10
C ASP A 128 4.10 -7.31 -13.68
N VAL A 129 3.76 -7.28 -12.38
CA VAL A 129 2.77 -8.13 -11.74
C VAL A 129 1.75 -7.28 -10.99
N ALA A 130 0.46 -7.55 -11.22
CA ALA A 130 -0.65 -7.07 -10.39
C ALA A 130 -1.00 -8.16 -9.37
N ALA A 131 -0.91 -7.85 -8.09
CA ALA A 131 -1.15 -8.79 -7.00
C ALA A 131 -2.30 -8.33 -6.09
N GLY A 132 -3.09 -9.28 -5.59
CA GLY A 132 -4.18 -9.02 -4.64
C GLY A 132 -4.41 -10.19 -3.68
N ASP A 133 -5.41 -10.05 -2.84
CA ASP A 133 -5.83 -11.12 -1.93
C ASP A 133 -6.68 -12.19 -2.66
N GLY A 134 -7.38 -13.07 -1.90
CA GLY A 134 -8.23 -14.11 -2.48
C GLY A 134 -9.41 -13.57 -3.31
N LEU A 135 -9.86 -12.35 -3.05
CA LEU A 135 -10.92 -11.71 -3.85
C LEU A 135 -10.47 -11.47 -5.30
N TYR A 136 -9.17 -11.25 -5.51
CA TYR A 136 -8.58 -11.03 -6.83
C TYR A 136 -8.31 -12.33 -7.61
N ALA A 137 -8.52 -13.52 -7.01
CA ALA A 137 -8.47 -14.80 -7.72
C ALA A 137 -9.74 -14.98 -8.58
N ARG A 138 -10.00 -14.05 -9.49
CA ARG A 138 -11.16 -14.01 -10.40
C ARG A 138 -10.69 -13.99 -11.86
N SER A 139 -11.40 -14.71 -12.71
CA SER A 139 -11.06 -14.83 -14.14
C SER A 139 -11.13 -13.50 -14.88
N ASP A 140 -12.09 -12.63 -14.55
CA ASP A 140 -12.20 -11.29 -15.12
C ASP A 140 -10.95 -10.44 -14.83
N PHE A 141 -10.45 -10.46 -13.59
CA PHE A 141 -9.21 -9.77 -13.22
C PHE A 141 -7.99 -10.38 -13.93
N PHE A 142 -7.83 -11.70 -13.89
CA PHE A 142 -6.69 -12.38 -14.51
C PHE A 142 -6.64 -12.18 -16.02
N ASN A 143 -7.76 -12.36 -16.72
CA ASN A 143 -7.86 -12.18 -18.17
C ASN A 143 -7.58 -10.73 -18.56
N HIS A 144 -8.13 -9.76 -17.81
CA HIS A 144 -7.91 -8.35 -18.09
C HIS A 144 -6.44 -7.95 -17.90
N VAL A 145 -5.83 -8.32 -16.79
CA VAL A 145 -4.41 -8.07 -16.52
C VAL A 145 -3.52 -8.66 -17.62
N ARG A 146 -3.82 -9.89 -18.06
CA ARG A 146 -3.11 -10.56 -19.15
C ARG A 146 -3.29 -9.85 -20.49
N SER A 147 -4.48 -9.40 -20.80
CA SER A 147 -4.76 -8.67 -22.06
C SER A 147 -3.95 -7.38 -22.20
N ARG A 148 -3.54 -6.78 -21.07
CA ARG A 148 -2.69 -5.58 -21.02
C ARG A 148 -1.18 -5.92 -20.89
N GLY A 149 -0.79 -7.18 -21.10
CA GLY A 149 0.61 -7.62 -21.10
C GLY A 149 1.27 -7.67 -19.71
N LYS A 150 0.47 -7.73 -18.64
CA LYS A 150 0.95 -7.89 -17.27
C LYS A 150 0.66 -9.29 -16.74
N HIS A 151 1.22 -9.63 -15.60
CA HIS A 151 0.94 -10.88 -14.90
C HIS A 151 0.06 -10.64 -13.68
N ALA A 152 -0.83 -11.59 -13.38
CA ALA A 152 -1.66 -11.58 -12.19
C ALA A 152 -1.12 -12.56 -11.14
N LEU A 153 -1.27 -12.20 -9.87
CA LEU A 153 -0.95 -13.04 -8.71
C LEU A 153 -2.02 -12.83 -7.64
N ALA A 154 -2.62 -13.90 -7.12
CA ALA A 154 -3.58 -13.81 -6.03
C ALA A 154 -3.47 -15.00 -5.07
N VAL A 155 -4.00 -14.85 -3.87
CA VAL A 155 -4.16 -15.97 -2.93
C VAL A 155 -5.27 -16.87 -3.45
N LEU A 156 -4.98 -18.16 -3.62
CA LEU A 156 -5.97 -19.16 -4.02
C LEU A 156 -6.70 -19.70 -2.78
N LYS A 157 -8.01 -19.49 -2.74
CA LYS A 157 -8.91 -19.94 -1.69
C LYS A 157 -10.04 -20.81 -2.27
N ASP A 158 -11.03 -21.11 -1.46
CA ASP A 158 -12.12 -22.03 -1.79
C ASP A 158 -13.05 -21.54 -2.91
N GLU A 159 -12.99 -20.27 -3.30
CA GLU A 159 -13.76 -19.72 -4.43
C GLU A 159 -13.42 -20.42 -5.76
N GLN A 160 -12.19 -20.90 -5.92
CA GLN A 160 -11.72 -21.68 -7.07
C GLN A 160 -11.49 -23.14 -6.69
N ARG A 161 -12.59 -23.80 -6.25
CA ARG A 161 -12.55 -25.14 -5.64
C ARG A 161 -11.88 -26.20 -6.49
N ASP A 162 -12.17 -26.26 -7.79
CA ASP A 162 -11.64 -27.28 -8.68
C ASP A 162 -10.12 -27.11 -8.87
N LEU A 163 -9.68 -25.89 -9.15
CA LEU A 163 -8.25 -25.57 -9.25
C LEU A 163 -7.51 -25.89 -7.94
N LEU A 164 -8.07 -25.48 -6.80
CA LEU A 164 -7.45 -25.72 -5.49
C LEU A 164 -7.39 -27.22 -5.17
N LYS A 165 -8.46 -27.97 -5.47
CA LYS A 165 -8.52 -29.40 -5.27
C LYS A 165 -7.48 -30.15 -6.11
N ASP A 166 -7.35 -29.81 -7.39
CA ASP A 166 -6.36 -30.40 -8.28
C ASP A 166 -4.93 -30.11 -7.82
N ALA A 167 -4.67 -28.84 -7.45
CA ALA A 167 -3.37 -28.47 -6.93
C ALA A 167 -3.00 -29.22 -5.64
N ARG A 168 -3.96 -29.39 -4.71
CA ARG A 168 -3.75 -30.16 -3.48
C ARG A 168 -3.51 -31.64 -3.76
N SER A 169 -4.25 -32.23 -4.70
CA SER A 169 -4.06 -33.63 -5.09
C SER A 169 -2.66 -33.87 -5.67
N LEU A 170 -2.14 -32.95 -6.47
CA LEU A 170 -0.77 -33.01 -6.98
C LEU A 170 0.27 -32.85 -5.85
N CYS A 171 0.01 -31.99 -4.86
CA CYS A 171 0.90 -31.84 -3.70
C CYS A 171 0.99 -33.13 -2.87
N GLU A 172 -0.10 -33.88 -2.75
CA GLU A 172 -0.11 -35.16 -2.02
C GLU A 172 0.70 -36.26 -2.73
N GLN A 173 0.79 -36.19 -4.07
CA GLN A 173 1.48 -37.18 -4.90
C GLN A 173 2.95 -36.81 -5.19
N THR A 174 3.34 -35.56 -4.88
CA THR A 174 4.68 -35.05 -5.24
C THR A 174 5.42 -34.65 -3.96
N PRO A 175 6.68 -35.05 -3.77
CA PRO A 175 7.47 -34.61 -2.62
C PRO A 175 7.67 -33.09 -2.66
N ALA A 176 7.63 -32.46 -1.47
CA ALA A 176 7.90 -31.04 -1.33
C ALA A 176 9.36 -30.70 -1.70
N THR A 177 9.54 -29.55 -2.29
CA THR A 177 10.87 -28.94 -2.44
C THR A 177 11.08 -27.95 -1.28
N GLU A 178 12.28 -27.96 -0.67
CA GLU A 178 12.64 -27.00 0.34
C GLU A 178 13.11 -25.69 -0.27
N VAL A 179 12.52 -24.58 0.16
CA VAL A 179 12.90 -23.23 -0.27
C VAL A 179 13.21 -22.39 0.95
N VAL A 180 14.35 -21.71 0.93
CA VAL A 180 14.70 -20.72 1.96
C VAL A 180 13.94 -19.42 1.66
N THR A 181 13.09 -19.01 2.60
CA THR A 181 12.34 -17.74 2.55
C THR A 181 12.84 -16.79 3.64
N ALA A 182 12.41 -15.55 3.62
CA ALA A 182 12.70 -14.59 4.71
C ALA A 182 12.15 -15.06 6.07
N ARG A 183 11.21 -16.03 6.08
CA ARG A 183 10.58 -16.59 7.30
C ARG A 183 11.21 -17.91 7.75
N GLY A 184 12.23 -18.38 7.06
CA GLY A 184 12.92 -19.64 7.33
C GLY A 184 12.76 -20.67 6.22
N LEU A 185 12.98 -21.93 6.55
CA LEU A 185 12.81 -23.05 5.61
C LEU A 185 11.33 -23.37 5.43
N SER A 186 10.89 -23.47 4.18
CA SER A 186 9.51 -23.74 3.81
C SER A 186 9.43 -24.95 2.89
N GLN A 187 8.44 -25.79 3.07
CA GLN A 187 8.08 -26.84 2.14
C GLN A 187 7.21 -26.27 1.03
N CYS A 188 7.60 -26.46 -0.22
CA CYS A 188 6.96 -25.82 -1.36
C CYS A 188 6.62 -26.82 -2.46
N TRP A 189 5.54 -26.54 -3.16
CA TRP A 189 5.10 -27.19 -4.39
C TRP A 189 4.81 -26.13 -5.43
N ASP A 190 5.12 -26.43 -6.68
CA ASP A 190 5.06 -25.46 -7.75
C ASP A 190 4.73 -26.17 -9.07
N PHE A 191 3.53 -25.96 -9.56
CA PHE A 191 3.02 -26.62 -10.75
C PHE A 191 2.46 -25.60 -11.74
N GLU A 192 2.77 -25.79 -13.02
CA GLU A 192 2.24 -25.01 -14.14
C GLU A 192 1.20 -25.79 -14.94
N GLY A 193 0.48 -25.11 -15.80
CA GLY A 193 -0.37 -25.70 -16.82
C GLY A 193 -1.76 -26.11 -16.34
N PHE A 194 -2.23 -25.55 -15.22
CA PHE A 194 -3.61 -25.82 -14.81
C PHE A 194 -4.62 -25.17 -15.76
N THR A 195 -5.54 -25.99 -16.25
CA THR A 195 -6.69 -25.59 -17.07
C THR A 195 -8.03 -25.83 -16.37
N THR A 196 -7.99 -26.27 -15.12
CA THR A 196 -9.19 -26.54 -14.29
C THR A 196 -9.84 -25.27 -13.73
N TRP A 197 -9.46 -24.15 -14.28
CA TRP A 197 -10.14 -22.86 -14.15
C TRP A 197 -10.62 -22.39 -15.54
N PRO A 198 -11.73 -22.95 -16.04
CA PRO A 198 -12.11 -22.81 -17.47
C PRO A 198 -12.47 -21.38 -17.88
N GLN A 199 -12.80 -20.48 -16.94
CA GLN A 199 -13.07 -19.08 -17.22
C GLN A 199 -11.77 -18.25 -17.41
N CYS A 200 -10.63 -18.75 -17.00
CA CYS A 200 -9.33 -18.14 -17.26
C CYS A 200 -8.84 -18.54 -18.66
N HIS A 201 -8.48 -17.56 -19.49
CA HIS A 201 -8.09 -17.82 -20.88
C HIS A 201 -6.75 -18.52 -20.99
N ASP A 202 -5.81 -18.17 -20.13
CA ASP A 202 -4.49 -18.79 -20.06
C ASP A 202 -4.46 -19.89 -18.99
N ALA A 203 -3.66 -20.93 -19.21
CA ALA A 203 -3.32 -21.87 -18.16
C ALA A 203 -2.58 -21.14 -17.03
N VAL A 204 -2.90 -21.50 -15.79
CA VAL A 204 -2.31 -20.84 -14.62
C VAL A 204 -1.31 -21.73 -13.91
N ARG A 205 -0.44 -21.11 -13.12
CA ARG A 205 0.52 -21.73 -12.22
C ARG A 205 0.00 -21.63 -10.80
N VAL A 206 0.15 -22.69 -10.02
CA VAL A 206 -0.17 -22.72 -8.59
C VAL A 206 1.09 -23.02 -7.78
N VAL A 207 1.34 -22.18 -6.78
CA VAL A 207 2.46 -22.34 -5.84
C VAL A 207 1.87 -22.49 -4.44
N ARG A 208 2.24 -23.57 -3.74
CA ARG A 208 1.90 -23.80 -2.34
C ARG A 208 3.16 -23.73 -1.48
N SER A 209 3.05 -23.13 -0.32
CA SER A 209 4.11 -23.05 0.70
C SER A 209 3.55 -23.37 2.08
N VAL A 210 4.18 -24.32 2.75
CA VAL A 210 3.93 -24.62 4.17
C VAL A 210 5.12 -24.12 4.98
N GLU A 211 4.87 -23.11 5.78
CA GLU A 211 5.88 -22.37 6.54
C GLU A 211 5.72 -22.65 8.02
N THR A 212 6.79 -23.06 8.67
CA THR A 212 6.82 -23.24 10.12
C THR A 212 7.67 -22.16 10.75
N ARG A 213 7.09 -21.38 11.66
CA ARG A 213 7.79 -20.35 12.42
C ARG A 213 7.53 -20.47 13.91
N GLN A 214 8.52 -20.10 14.71
CA GLN A 214 8.37 -19.97 16.13
C GLN A 214 7.80 -18.58 16.47
N VAL A 215 6.66 -18.55 17.16
CA VAL A 215 6.01 -17.31 17.59
C VAL A 215 5.94 -17.30 19.11
N ARG A 216 6.33 -16.19 19.71
CA ARG A 216 6.21 -16.01 21.16
C ARG A 216 4.78 -15.59 21.50
N ARG A 217 4.09 -16.38 22.31
CA ARG A 217 2.74 -16.07 22.78
C ARG A 217 2.75 -14.84 23.68
N GLN A 218 1.84 -13.91 23.43
CA GLN A 218 1.77 -12.68 24.23
C GLN A 218 1.31 -12.90 25.67
N LEU A 219 0.48 -13.96 25.91
CA LEU A 219 -0.14 -14.23 27.21
C LEU A 219 0.85 -14.81 28.24
N ASP A 220 1.72 -15.70 27.83
CA ASP A 220 2.59 -16.48 28.74
C ASP A 220 4.07 -16.43 28.36
N GLY A 221 4.39 -15.76 27.24
CA GLY A 221 5.75 -15.63 26.75
C GLY A 221 6.39 -16.92 26.23
N GLN A 222 5.64 -18.02 26.14
CA GLN A 222 6.14 -19.30 25.61
C GLN A 222 6.25 -19.26 24.09
N TRP A 223 7.18 -20.05 23.56
CA TRP A 223 7.36 -20.22 22.12
C TRP A 223 6.48 -21.34 21.61
N GLU A 224 5.72 -21.06 20.55
CA GLU A 224 4.84 -22.00 19.88
C GLU A 224 5.17 -22.07 18.40
N ALA A 225 5.22 -23.28 17.84
CA ALA A 225 5.37 -23.48 16.41
C ALA A 225 4.04 -23.16 15.70
N GLN A 226 4.04 -22.12 14.89
CA GLN A 226 2.89 -21.77 14.06
C GLN A 226 3.14 -22.25 12.63
N ILE A 227 2.22 -23.06 12.11
CA ILE A 227 2.25 -23.52 10.72
C ILE A 227 1.29 -22.66 9.90
N ALA A 228 1.79 -22.12 8.79
CA ALA A 228 1.00 -21.36 7.82
C ALA A 228 1.02 -22.08 6.47
N ASP A 229 -0.16 -22.39 5.93
CA ASP A 229 -0.34 -23.02 4.62
C ASP A 229 -0.87 -21.96 3.65
N TRP A 230 -0.06 -21.62 2.65
CA TRP A 230 -0.35 -20.62 1.64
C TRP A 230 -0.43 -21.23 0.27
N VAL A 231 -1.46 -20.87 -0.48
CA VAL A 231 -1.58 -21.24 -1.90
C VAL A 231 -1.79 -19.98 -2.71
N TRP A 232 -0.99 -19.81 -3.76
CA TRP A 232 -1.10 -18.71 -4.71
C TRP A 232 -1.36 -19.23 -6.11
N VAL A 233 -2.17 -18.48 -6.85
CA VAL A 233 -2.39 -18.67 -8.29
C VAL A 233 -1.79 -17.50 -9.04
N THR A 234 -1.11 -17.77 -10.14
CA THR A 234 -0.46 -16.73 -10.96
C THR A 234 -0.40 -17.11 -12.44
N THR A 235 -0.32 -16.08 -13.28
CA THR A 235 -0.02 -16.24 -14.71
C THR A 235 1.49 -16.11 -15.02
N LEU A 236 2.35 -15.95 -14.00
CA LEU A 236 3.81 -15.92 -14.15
C LEU A 236 4.35 -17.34 -14.44
N PRO A 237 5.02 -17.60 -15.58
CA PRO A 237 5.63 -18.88 -15.82
C PRO A 237 6.88 -19.09 -14.94
N GLN A 238 7.25 -20.35 -14.70
CA GLN A 238 8.42 -20.71 -13.87
C GLN A 238 9.72 -20.10 -14.41
N ILE A 239 9.84 -20.00 -15.74
CA ILE A 239 11.00 -19.39 -16.38
C ILE A 239 11.14 -17.88 -16.06
N ALA A 240 10.03 -17.19 -15.78
CA ALA A 240 10.05 -15.75 -15.47
C ALA A 240 10.25 -15.47 -13.97
N ALA A 241 9.81 -16.39 -13.10
CA ALA A 241 9.91 -16.19 -11.65
C ALA A 241 10.07 -17.54 -10.92
N SER A 242 11.11 -17.66 -10.08
CA SER A 242 11.29 -18.85 -9.25
C SER A 242 10.16 -18.99 -8.22
N THR A 243 9.98 -20.22 -7.68
CA THR A 243 9.04 -20.51 -6.59
C THR A 243 9.17 -19.55 -5.44
N GLY A 244 10.41 -19.33 -4.96
CA GLY A 244 10.70 -18.38 -3.87
C GLY A 244 10.36 -16.92 -4.24
N ALA A 245 10.45 -16.53 -5.53
CA ALA A 245 10.03 -15.20 -5.97
C ALA A 245 8.50 -15.05 -5.87
N VAL A 246 7.72 -16.04 -6.31
CA VAL A 246 6.26 -16.02 -6.20
C VAL A 246 5.81 -15.95 -4.74
N ILE A 247 6.43 -16.75 -3.86
CA ILE A 247 6.15 -16.70 -2.42
C ILE A 247 6.43 -15.32 -1.84
N ARG A 248 7.59 -14.71 -2.14
CA ARG A 248 7.91 -13.34 -1.68
C ARG A 248 6.92 -12.30 -2.19
N MET A 249 6.54 -12.37 -3.47
CA MET A 249 5.53 -11.46 -4.05
C MET A 249 4.16 -11.66 -3.40
N GLY A 250 3.75 -12.90 -3.14
CA GLY A 250 2.50 -13.22 -2.46
C GLY A 250 2.45 -12.67 -1.03
N HIS A 251 3.56 -12.78 -0.29
CA HIS A 251 3.66 -12.21 1.05
C HIS A 251 3.79 -10.69 1.06
N ALA A 252 4.39 -10.08 0.04
CA ALA A 252 4.50 -8.63 -0.07
C ALA A 252 3.12 -7.93 -0.10
N ARG A 253 2.05 -8.68 -0.43
CA ARG A 253 0.67 -8.17 -0.39
C ARG A 253 0.33 -7.47 0.94
N TRP A 254 0.80 -7.98 2.05
CA TRP A 254 0.51 -7.36 3.35
C TRP A 254 1.16 -6.00 3.58
N SER A 255 2.10 -5.59 2.73
CA SER A 255 2.69 -4.26 2.86
C SER A 255 1.68 -3.14 2.61
N ILE A 256 0.66 -3.34 1.76
CA ILE A 256 -0.37 -2.31 1.53
C ILE A 256 -1.23 -2.07 2.77
N GLU A 257 -1.53 -3.13 3.53
CA GLU A 257 -2.27 -3.00 4.80
C GLU A 257 -1.40 -2.34 5.88
N ASN A 258 -0.17 -2.84 6.07
CA ASN A 258 0.70 -2.45 7.18
C ASN A 258 1.45 -1.13 6.94
N GLU A 259 1.96 -0.92 5.73
CA GLU A 259 2.81 0.22 5.38
C GLU A 259 2.07 1.26 4.54
N GLY A 260 0.94 0.87 3.90
CA GLY A 260 0.05 1.76 3.17
C GLY A 260 -1.08 2.29 4.05
N PHE A 261 -2.15 1.51 4.22
CA PHE A 261 -3.37 1.96 4.88
C PHE A 261 -3.16 2.31 6.36
N ASN A 262 -2.44 1.50 7.12
CA ASN A 262 -2.16 1.79 8.53
C ASN A 262 -1.38 3.10 8.71
N GLU A 263 -0.37 3.34 7.87
CA GLU A 263 0.36 4.61 7.89
C GLU A 263 -0.55 5.78 7.53
N LEU A 264 -1.28 5.69 6.40
CA LEU A 264 -2.16 6.75 5.92
C LEU A 264 -3.24 7.11 6.96
N VAL A 265 -3.89 6.12 7.58
CA VAL A 265 -4.99 6.35 8.52
C VAL A 265 -4.45 6.80 9.88
N ASN A 266 -3.55 6.02 10.48
CA ASN A 266 -3.15 6.23 11.88
C ASN A 266 -2.17 7.39 12.05
N ARG A 267 -1.40 7.74 11.02
CA ARG A 267 -0.36 8.77 11.10
C ARG A 267 -0.63 9.99 10.25
N TRP A 268 -1.29 9.81 9.09
CA TRP A 268 -1.55 10.88 8.14
C TRP A 268 -3.03 11.31 8.10
N HIS A 269 -3.90 10.65 8.87
CA HIS A 269 -5.32 10.95 9.01
C HIS A 269 -6.07 10.99 7.66
N ALA A 270 -5.76 10.07 6.75
CA ALA A 270 -6.37 9.99 5.42
C ALA A 270 -7.88 9.72 5.46
N ASP A 271 -8.39 9.15 6.54
CA ASP A 271 -9.79 8.88 6.82
C ASP A 271 -10.58 10.11 7.33
N HIS A 272 -9.91 11.24 7.53
CA HIS A 272 -10.57 12.46 7.99
C HIS A 272 -11.46 13.07 6.90
N VAL A 273 -12.68 13.45 7.27
CA VAL A 273 -13.68 14.00 6.33
C VAL A 273 -13.92 15.48 6.60
N TYR A 274 -13.28 16.34 5.83
CA TYR A 274 -13.52 17.80 5.87
C TYR A 274 -14.86 18.18 5.24
N LYS A 275 -15.25 17.50 4.15
CA LYS A 275 -16.55 17.68 3.50
C LYS A 275 -17.03 16.32 2.97
N HIS A 276 -18.27 15.95 3.32
CA HIS A 276 -18.86 14.68 2.91
C HIS A 276 -19.42 14.81 1.50
N GLN A 277 -18.54 14.84 0.52
CA GLN A 277 -18.80 14.82 -0.92
C GLN A 277 -17.76 13.91 -1.59
N ALA A 278 -18.18 13.15 -2.58
CA ALA A 278 -17.33 12.12 -3.19
C ALA A 278 -16.01 12.70 -3.71
N ASN A 279 -16.03 13.82 -4.44
CA ASN A 279 -14.83 14.47 -4.95
C ASN A 279 -13.93 15.00 -3.83
N ALA A 280 -14.52 15.68 -2.83
CA ALA A 280 -13.76 16.25 -1.72
C ALA A 280 -13.01 15.17 -0.92
N MET A 281 -13.66 14.02 -0.69
CA MET A 281 -13.03 12.89 0.01
C MET A 281 -11.93 12.25 -0.82
N LEU A 282 -12.15 12.03 -2.11
CA LEU A 282 -11.15 11.49 -3.01
C LEU A 282 -9.93 12.41 -3.12
N VAL A 283 -10.15 13.70 -3.35
CA VAL A 283 -9.06 14.69 -3.47
C VAL A 283 -8.25 14.77 -2.17
N PHE A 284 -8.91 14.82 -1.02
CA PHE A 284 -8.19 14.83 0.27
C PHE A 284 -7.34 13.57 0.46
N TYR A 285 -7.90 12.40 0.12
CA TYR A 285 -7.16 11.13 0.18
C TYR A 285 -5.95 11.14 -0.76
N LEU A 286 -6.11 11.58 -2.01
CA LEU A 286 -5.02 11.71 -2.99
C LEU A 286 -3.93 12.70 -2.53
N LEU A 287 -4.31 13.84 -1.94
CA LEU A 287 -3.35 14.79 -1.36
C LEU A 287 -2.56 14.18 -0.21
N THR A 288 -3.22 13.38 0.62
CA THR A 288 -2.56 12.64 1.71
C THR A 288 -1.59 11.60 1.17
N VAL A 289 -1.98 10.84 0.13
CA VAL A 289 -1.08 9.91 -0.58
C VAL A 289 0.13 10.64 -1.16
N LEU A 290 -0.07 11.78 -1.81
CA LEU A 290 1.02 12.60 -2.35
C LEU A 290 1.97 13.08 -1.25
N ALA A 291 1.44 13.61 -0.14
CA ALA A 291 2.23 14.06 1.00
C ALA A 291 3.03 12.91 1.63
N TYR A 292 2.40 11.75 1.81
CA TYR A 292 3.07 10.53 2.28
C TYR A 292 4.21 10.10 1.35
N ASN A 293 3.96 10.02 0.04
CA ASN A 293 4.97 9.63 -0.95
C ASN A 293 6.15 10.61 -0.99
N LEU A 294 5.87 11.93 -0.96
CA LEU A 294 6.91 12.96 -0.91
C LEU A 294 7.76 12.84 0.36
N SER A 295 7.14 12.69 1.52
CA SER A 295 7.83 12.55 2.80
C SER A 295 8.66 11.28 2.87
N THR A 296 8.13 10.16 2.38
CA THR A 296 8.83 8.88 2.33
C THR A 296 10.03 8.93 1.38
N ALA A 297 9.83 9.48 0.18
CA ALA A 297 10.91 9.66 -0.78
C ALA A 297 12.01 10.57 -0.24
N PHE A 298 11.63 11.69 0.40
CA PHE A 298 12.58 12.59 1.05
C PHE A 298 13.35 11.88 2.16
N TYR A 299 12.67 11.17 3.04
CA TYR A 299 13.26 10.42 4.15
C TYR A 299 14.34 9.44 3.66
N HIS A 300 14.03 8.64 2.64
CA HIS A 300 14.93 7.61 2.16
C HIS A 300 16.06 8.15 1.27
N ARG A 301 15.82 9.23 0.54
CA ARG A 301 16.76 9.75 -0.48
C ARG A 301 17.62 10.93 -0.02
N ASN A 302 17.08 11.78 0.84
CA ASN A 302 17.68 13.06 1.15
C ASN A 302 18.23 13.14 2.58
N LEU A 303 17.69 12.36 3.51
CA LEU A 303 18.17 12.38 4.89
C LEU A 303 19.47 11.59 5.05
N LYS A 304 20.36 12.13 5.87
CA LYS A 304 21.58 11.41 6.31
C LYS A 304 21.18 10.19 7.14
N PRO A 305 21.95 9.07 7.05
CA PRO A 305 21.66 7.86 7.82
C PRO A 305 21.49 8.10 9.33
N ALA A 306 22.30 8.95 9.94
CA ALA A 306 22.18 9.28 11.35
C ALA A 306 20.82 9.90 11.73
N LEU A 307 20.23 10.70 10.86
CA LEU A 307 18.90 11.27 11.10
C LEU A 307 17.81 10.22 10.93
N ARG A 308 17.94 9.30 9.98
CA ARG A 308 17.01 8.19 9.80
C ARG A 308 17.03 7.19 10.97
N CYS A 309 18.18 7.04 11.63
CA CYS A 309 18.26 6.24 12.85
C CYS A 309 17.63 6.95 14.07
N ALA A 310 17.63 8.29 14.09
CA ALA A 310 17.14 9.08 15.22
C ALA A 310 15.64 9.42 15.12
N TYR A 311 15.09 9.53 13.91
CA TYR A 311 13.73 10.03 13.67
C TYR A 311 13.01 9.17 12.62
N ASP A 312 11.73 8.90 12.84
CA ASP A 312 10.87 8.25 11.85
C ASP A 312 10.35 9.25 10.79
N THR A 313 9.70 8.73 9.73
CA THR A 313 9.18 9.53 8.61
C THR A 313 8.19 10.60 9.09
N LEU A 314 7.32 10.26 10.04
CA LEU A 314 6.31 11.19 10.55
C LEU A 314 6.92 12.30 11.41
N GLN A 315 7.92 11.97 12.23
CA GLN A 315 8.65 12.97 13.03
C GLN A 315 9.32 13.99 12.11
N ILE A 316 9.97 13.54 11.03
CA ILE A 316 10.57 14.42 10.04
C ILE A 316 9.52 15.28 9.34
N ALA A 317 8.38 14.72 8.93
CA ALA A 317 7.29 15.48 8.32
C ALA A 317 6.74 16.57 9.26
N ARG A 318 6.59 16.27 10.56
CA ARG A 318 6.18 17.24 11.58
C ARG A 318 7.20 18.37 11.77
N MET A 319 8.49 18.05 11.77
CA MET A 319 9.55 19.07 11.85
C MET A 319 9.50 20.01 10.66
N PHE A 320 9.31 19.48 9.43
CA PHE A 320 9.11 20.32 8.25
C PHE A 320 7.87 21.20 8.34
N SER A 321 6.76 20.63 8.78
CA SER A 321 5.52 21.40 8.95
C SER A 321 5.71 22.56 9.92
N ALA A 322 6.41 22.33 11.04
CA ALA A 322 6.71 23.37 12.02
C ALA A 322 7.61 24.47 11.44
N GLU A 323 8.65 24.13 10.68
CA GLU A 323 9.52 25.10 10.02
C GLU A 323 8.79 25.91 8.95
N LEU A 324 8.02 25.24 8.07
CA LEU A 324 7.22 25.92 7.06
C LEU A 324 6.21 26.89 7.69
N TYR A 325 5.54 26.48 8.76
CA TYR A 325 4.61 27.34 9.48
C TYR A 325 5.31 28.58 10.08
N ALA A 326 6.50 28.40 10.63
CA ALA A 326 7.28 29.50 11.19
C ALA A 326 7.76 30.51 10.11
N GLN A 327 7.96 30.07 8.88
CA GLN A 327 8.38 30.91 7.76
C GLN A 327 7.24 31.66 7.07
N LEU A 328 5.97 31.31 7.34
CA LEU A 328 4.82 32.02 6.77
C LEU A 328 4.76 33.46 7.32
N PRO A 329 4.40 34.46 6.47
CA PRO A 329 4.15 35.81 6.93
C PRO A 329 3.13 35.84 8.09
N ILE A 330 3.32 36.72 9.07
CA ILE A 330 2.43 36.83 10.23
C ILE A 330 0.96 37.02 9.83
N CYS A 331 0.70 37.75 8.76
CA CYS A 331 -0.65 37.95 8.23
C CYS A 331 -1.29 36.67 7.63
N ALA A 332 -0.50 35.68 7.29
CA ALA A 332 -0.97 34.39 6.79
C ALA A 332 -1.06 33.34 7.92
N ARG A 333 -0.55 33.63 9.12
CA ARG A 333 -0.70 32.78 10.30
C ARG A 333 -2.09 32.99 10.86
N GLY A 334 -2.89 31.92 10.94
CA GLY A 334 -4.13 31.99 11.71
C GLY A 334 -3.87 32.22 13.20
N PRO A 335 -4.92 32.36 14.01
CA PRO A 335 -4.76 32.47 15.47
C PRO A 335 -3.99 31.24 15.99
N ASP A 336 -3.12 31.45 16.97
CA ASP A 336 -2.36 30.38 17.60
C ASP A 336 -3.30 29.24 18.03
N PRO A 337 -2.91 27.98 17.83
CA PRO A 337 -3.70 26.86 18.30
C PRO A 337 -3.90 26.95 19.83
N PRO A 338 -5.06 26.57 20.36
CA PRO A 338 -5.30 26.62 21.79
C PRO A 338 -4.21 25.84 22.52
N ALA A 339 -3.75 26.41 23.64
CA ALA A 339 -2.59 25.93 24.41
C ALA A 339 -2.66 24.47 24.91
N ASN A 340 -3.79 23.79 24.73
CA ASN A 340 -4.00 22.38 25.11
C ASN A 340 -3.63 21.36 24.06
N VAL A 341 -3.22 21.78 22.85
CA VAL A 341 -2.53 20.88 21.93
C VAL A 341 -1.06 20.95 22.29
N ALA A 342 -0.64 20.15 23.25
CA ALA A 342 0.76 19.96 23.61
C ALA A 342 1.52 19.33 22.43
N PHE A 343 1.74 20.12 21.39
CA PHE A 343 2.92 19.92 20.57
C PHE A 343 4.09 20.26 21.53
N LEU A 344 4.98 19.31 21.70
CA LEU A 344 6.27 19.57 22.33
C LEU A 344 6.84 20.81 21.64
N ASN A 345 6.69 21.98 22.29
CA ASN A 345 7.37 23.18 21.87
C ASN A 345 8.87 22.86 21.92
N PRO A 346 9.58 22.80 20.80
CA PRO A 346 11.02 22.88 20.87
C PRO A 346 11.31 24.26 21.50
N SER A 347 12.17 24.28 22.47
CA SER A 347 12.74 25.51 23.07
C SER A 347 13.07 26.52 21.96
N PRO A 348 12.99 27.83 22.17
CA PRO A 348 13.23 28.84 21.13
C PRO A 348 14.54 28.53 20.40
N PRO A 349 14.62 28.76 19.09
CA PRO A 349 15.72 28.30 18.27
C PRO A 349 17.04 28.90 18.74
N ASN A 350 17.76 28.17 19.54
CA ASN A 350 19.21 28.33 19.59
C ASN A 350 19.71 28.02 18.18
N SER A 351 20.79 28.65 17.77
CA SER A 351 21.48 28.60 16.47
C SER A 351 21.59 27.24 15.75
N THR A 352 21.04 26.19 16.32
CA THR A 352 20.95 24.80 15.84
C THR A 352 19.90 24.60 14.75
N SER A 353 18.83 25.39 14.66
CA SER A 353 17.79 25.18 13.61
C SER A 353 18.29 25.50 12.21
N VAL A 354 19.11 26.57 12.07
CA VAL A 354 19.75 26.93 10.80
C VAL A 354 20.84 25.91 10.45
N ALA A 355 21.52 25.34 11.45
CA ALA A 355 22.49 24.27 11.26
C ALA A 355 21.81 22.96 10.85
N PHE A 356 20.60 22.69 11.35
CA PHE A 356 19.80 21.50 10.99
C PHE A 356 19.30 21.57 9.54
N ALA A 357 18.74 22.67 9.09
CA ALA A 357 18.30 22.86 7.71
C ALA A 357 19.48 22.75 6.72
N ARG A 358 20.66 23.31 7.05
CA ARG A 358 21.89 23.15 6.28
C ARG A 358 22.42 21.71 6.29
N ALA A 359 22.24 20.97 7.39
CA ALA A 359 22.64 19.55 7.49
C ALA A 359 21.77 18.65 6.60
N ILE A 360 20.49 18.98 6.44
CA ILE A 360 19.53 18.24 5.61
C ILE A 360 19.84 18.39 4.12
N THR A 361 20.26 19.59 3.66
CA THR A 361 20.51 19.90 2.24
C THR A 361 21.92 19.57 1.76
N ALA A 362 22.85 19.22 2.65
CA ALA A 362 24.21 18.83 2.27
C ALA A 362 24.23 17.44 1.60
N ARG A 363 24.85 17.33 0.42
CA ARG A 363 25.02 16.05 -0.30
C ARG A 363 25.68 15.01 0.63
N PRO A 364 25.23 13.74 0.63
CA PRO A 364 25.78 12.71 1.48
C PRO A 364 27.24 12.42 1.11
N SER A 365 28.11 12.34 2.12
CA SER A 365 29.42 11.70 2.01
C SER A 365 29.22 10.18 1.88
N PRO A 366 30.13 9.42 1.25
CA PRO A 366 29.98 7.99 1.06
C PRO A 366 29.83 7.25 2.41
N PRO A 367 29.09 6.14 2.46
CA PRO A 367 28.69 5.49 3.70
C PRO A 367 29.88 4.93 4.47
N ASN A 368 30.02 5.30 5.75
CA ASN A 368 30.79 4.55 6.70
C ASN A 368 30.03 3.24 7.02
N ARG A 369 30.68 2.10 6.79
CA ARG A 369 30.16 0.75 7.00
C ARG A 369 30.01 0.48 8.51
N HIS A 370 28.86 0.74 9.12
CA HIS A 370 28.49 0.21 10.44
C HIS A 370 27.03 0.47 10.83
N CYS A 371 26.11 0.50 9.87
CA CYS A 371 24.69 0.26 10.15
C CYS A 371 24.17 -0.71 9.08
N GLU A 372 24.31 -1.98 9.30
CA GLU A 372 23.60 -2.99 8.50
C GLU A 372 22.11 -2.88 8.84
N PRO A 373 21.24 -2.80 7.82
CA PRO A 373 19.81 -2.95 8.05
C PRO A 373 19.54 -4.38 8.51
N ALA A 374 18.74 -4.54 9.56
CA ALA A 374 18.19 -5.84 9.93
C ALA A 374 17.48 -6.45 8.71
N PRO A 375 17.66 -7.74 8.40
CA PRO A 375 17.03 -8.38 7.27
C PRO A 375 15.51 -8.38 7.44
N LEU A 376 14.80 -7.94 6.40
CA LEU A 376 13.35 -8.06 6.24
C LEU A 376 12.91 -9.53 6.14
#